data_e6d80e8dcd1fa5fe5ad468d5764d9607
#
_entry.id   e6d80e8dcd1fa5fe5ad468d5764d9607
#
_cell.length_a   1.000
_cell.length_b   1.000
_cell.length_c   1.000
_cell.angle_alpha   90.00
_cell.angle_beta   90.00
_cell.angle_gamma   90.00
#
_symmetry.space_group_name_H-M   'P 1'
#
loop_
_entity.id
_entity.type
_entity.pdbx_description
1 polymer ?
#
loop_
_entity_poly.entity_id
_entity_poly.type
_entity_poly.pdbx_seq_one_letter_code
_entity_poly.pdbx_strand_id
1 'polypeptide(L)'
;MKRQLPGLSAAVQEASTVPPDGLYLVRVDYAQFRWHAQKPFYTLRLSVLEPTEFVGSSIVSRLYCTVKAMWKLAWFLRDFLYDPELLSQNEVDERALRGLVGVVKISHTVINGIRLPNLDGFAPASKWQELSATPAVSPPANDATARNERKREKSSPKHRVVP
;
A
#
# COMPACT_ATOMS: atom_id res chain seq x y z
N MET A 1 26.09 29.76 17.01
CA MET A 1 26.27 30.22 15.62
C MET A 1 25.04 29.85 14.82
N LYS A 2 24.40 30.84 14.19
CA LYS A 2 23.21 30.59 13.35
C LYS A 2 23.66 30.44 11.89
N ARG A 3 23.11 29.45 11.20
CA ARG A 3 23.38 29.22 9.79
C ARG A 3 22.06 29.16 9.02
N GLN A 4 22.01 29.87 7.92
CA GLN A 4 20.84 29.77 7.02
C GLN A 4 21.03 28.60 6.07
N LEU A 5 19.96 27.78 5.97
CA LEU A 5 19.94 26.64 5.06
C LEU A 5 18.78 26.85 4.08
N PRO A 6 19.06 27.25 2.84
CA PRO A 6 18.03 27.45 1.84
C PRO A 6 17.23 26.16 1.62
N GLY A 7 15.91 26.27 1.56
CA GLY A 7 15.04 25.12 1.35
C GLY A 7 14.63 24.35 2.61
N LEU A 8 15.16 24.73 3.78
CA LEU A 8 14.84 24.01 5.02
C LEU A 8 13.35 24.07 5.36
N SER A 9 12.73 25.23 5.22
CA SER A 9 11.29 25.37 5.51
C SER A 9 10.43 24.55 4.55
N ALA A 10 10.80 24.50 3.28
CA ALA A 10 10.11 23.68 2.29
C ALA A 10 10.26 22.19 2.63
N ALA A 11 11.43 21.75 3.04
CA ALA A 11 11.66 20.37 3.46
C ALA A 11 10.87 19.99 4.70
N VAL A 12 10.70 20.90 5.66
CA VAL A 12 9.88 20.69 6.85
C VAL A 12 8.41 20.55 6.46
N GLN A 13 7.92 21.37 5.53
CA GLN A 13 6.55 21.26 5.03
C GLN A 13 6.32 19.94 4.30
N GLU A 14 7.24 19.51 3.46
CA GLU A 14 7.16 18.20 2.81
C GLU A 14 7.13 17.06 3.82
N ALA A 15 7.96 17.12 4.86
CA ALA A 15 7.97 16.11 5.91
C ALA A 15 6.65 16.06 6.69
N SER A 16 5.98 17.21 6.85
CA SER A 16 4.70 17.28 7.55
C SER A 16 3.50 16.83 6.70
N THR A 17 3.69 16.69 5.37
CA THR A 17 2.63 16.25 4.46
C THR A 17 2.69 14.75 4.15
N VAL A 18 3.51 13.98 4.86
CA VAL A 18 3.55 12.53 4.70
C VAL A 18 2.21 11.95 5.14
N PRO A 19 1.49 11.24 4.25
CA PRO A 19 0.20 10.67 4.60
C PRO A 19 0.34 9.58 5.67
N PRO A 20 -0.62 9.48 6.61
CA PRO A 20 -0.60 8.44 7.63
C PRO A 20 -0.84 7.06 7.05
N ASP A 21 -0.74 6.04 7.90
CA ASP A 21 -1.05 4.67 7.52
C ASP A 21 -2.48 4.59 6.97
N GLY A 22 -2.67 3.85 5.89
CA GLY A 22 -3.97 3.70 5.27
C GLY A 22 -3.92 3.31 3.81
N LEU A 23 -5.07 3.43 3.16
CA LEU A 23 -5.23 3.15 1.73
C LEU A 23 -5.25 4.45 0.96
N TYR A 24 -4.58 4.45 -0.18
CA TYR A 24 -4.49 5.61 -1.06
C TYR A 24 -4.60 5.19 -2.51
N LEU A 25 -5.33 5.98 -3.29
CA LEU A 25 -5.26 5.92 -4.75
C LEU A 25 -4.09 6.77 -5.18
N VAL A 26 -3.15 6.19 -5.91
CA VAL A 26 -1.90 6.85 -6.28
C VAL A 26 -1.58 6.67 -7.75
N ARG A 27 -0.75 7.58 -8.25
CA ARG A 27 -0.15 7.51 -9.58
C ARG A 27 1.35 7.44 -9.44
N VAL A 28 1.98 6.59 -10.24
CA VAL A 28 3.44 6.51 -10.31
C VAL A 28 3.96 7.70 -11.09
N ASP A 29 4.68 8.59 -10.42
CA ASP A 29 5.30 9.75 -11.06
C ASP A 29 6.73 9.47 -11.52
N TYR A 30 7.41 8.60 -10.79
CA TYR A 30 8.82 8.33 -11.04
C TYR A 30 9.15 6.92 -10.58
N ALA A 31 9.99 6.25 -11.35
CA ALA A 31 10.55 4.94 -11.02
C ALA A 31 12.00 4.87 -11.48
N GLN A 32 12.86 4.38 -10.64
CA GLN A 32 14.27 4.21 -10.98
C GLN A 32 14.82 2.93 -10.36
N PHE A 33 15.49 2.14 -11.19
CA PHE A 33 16.18 0.93 -10.74
C PHE A 33 17.50 1.31 -10.07
N ARG A 34 17.78 0.70 -8.92
CA ARG A 34 19.01 0.95 -8.15
C ARG A 34 19.52 -0.32 -7.50
N TRP A 35 20.75 -0.29 -7.07
CA TRP A 35 21.40 -1.32 -6.28
C TRP A 35 21.90 -0.74 -4.97
N HIS A 36 21.68 -1.47 -3.88
CA HIS A 36 22.26 -1.13 -2.60
C HIS A 36 22.53 -2.42 -1.82
N ALA A 37 23.77 -2.59 -1.33
CA ALA A 37 24.18 -3.77 -0.57
C ALA A 37 23.81 -5.08 -1.27
N GLN A 38 24.06 -5.16 -2.58
CA GLN A 38 23.78 -6.32 -3.44
C GLN A 38 22.28 -6.63 -3.60
N LYS A 39 21.41 -5.70 -3.23
CA LYS A 39 19.96 -5.86 -3.40
C LYS A 39 19.47 -4.90 -4.47
N PRO A 40 18.93 -5.43 -5.58
CA PRO A 40 18.29 -4.59 -6.59
C PRO A 40 16.91 -4.15 -6.12
N PHE A 41 16.53 -2.93 -6.44
CA PHE A 41 15.20 -2.40 -6.10
C PHE A 41 14.81 -1.28 -7.04
N TYR A 42 13.50 -1.04 -7.13
CA TYR A 42 12.95 0.16 -7.74
C TYR A 42 12.61 1.17 -6.66
N THR A 43 13.10 2.39 -6.79
CA THR A 43 12.59 3.53 -6.03
C THR A 43 11.38 4.07 -6.77
N LEU A 44 10.25 4.15 -6.08
CA LEU A 44 9.02 4.68 -6.63
C LEU A 44 8.65 5.97 -5.92
N ARG A 45 8.25 6.97 -6.70
CA ARG A 45 7.57 8.15 -6.18
C ARG A 45 6.12 8.10 -6.64
N LEU A 46 5.24 8.12 -5.67
CA LEU A 46 3.80 8.03 -5.90
C LEU A 46 3.14 9.33 -5.48
N SER A 47 2.29 9.88 -6.34
CA SER A 47 1.44 11.02 -5.98
C SER A 47 0.08 10.52 -5.52
N VAL A 48 -0.41 11.05 -4.41
CA VAL A 48 -1.72 10.70 -3.89
C VAL A 48 -2.80 11.41 -4.70
N LEU A 49 -3.72 10.65 -5.26
CA LEU A 49 -4.88 11.14 -6.00
C LEU A 49 -6.13 11.22 -5.12
N GLU A 50 -6.26 10.27 -4.20
CA GLU A 50 -7.36 10.22 -3.24
C GLU A 50 -6.87 9.56 -1.95
N PRO A 51 -7.40 9.88 -0.77
CA PRO A 51 -8.48 10.84 -0.52
C PRO A 51 -8.03 12.29 -0.69
N THR A 52 -9.02 13.18 -0.83
CA THR A 52 -8.81 14.60 -1.13
C THR A 52 -7.89 15.31 -0.12
N GLU A 53 -7.96 14.90 1.14
CA GLU A 53 -7.15 15.44 2.23
C GLU A 53 -5.64 15.37 1.97
N PHE A 54 -5.22 14.37 1.22
CA PHE A 54 -3.81 14.09 0.97
C PHE A 54 -3.39 14.29 -0.48
N VAL A 55 -4.26 14.84 -1.31
CA VAL A 55 -3.93 15.16 -2.71
C VAL A 55 -2.73 16.09 -2.75
N GLY A 56 -1.77 15.75 -3.60
CA GLY A 56 -0.51 16.49 -3.70
C GLY A 56 0.59 15.98 -2.78
N SER A 57 0.28 15.09 -1.85
CA SER A 57 1.31 14.41 -1.06
C SER A 57 2.05 13.39 -1.91
N SER A 58 3.32 13.19 -1.61
CA SER A 58 4.16 12.18 -2.26
C SER A 58 4.52 11.07 -1.30
N ILE A 59 4.55 9.85 -1.83
CA ILE A 59 5.05 8.68 -1.10
C ILE A 59 6.25 8.17 -1.87
N VAL A 60 7.42 8.11 -1.22
CA VAL A 60 8.62 7.54 -1.80
C VAL A 60 8.93 6.25 -1.07
N SER A 61 9.02 5.16 -1.81
CA SER A 61 9.28 3.85 -1.23
C SER A 61 10.04 2.97 -2.21
N ARG A 62 10.44 1.80 -1.75
CA ARG A 62 11.22 0.84 -2.52
C ARG A 62 10.45 -0.45 -2.73
N LEU A 63 10.57 -0.99 -3.93
CA LEU A 63 10.15 -2.37 -4.23
C LEU A 63 11.38 -3.18 -4.59
N TYR A 64 11.70 -4.16 -3.77
CA TYR A 64 12.89 -4.99 -3.97
C TYR A 64 12.66 -6.03 -5.05
N CYS A 65 13.70 -6.27 -5.85
CA CYS A 65 13.71 -7.24 -6.95
C CYS A 65 14.49 -8.52 -6.59
N THR A 66 14.62 -8.80 -5.29
CA THR A 66 15.21 -10.05 -4.83
C THR A 66 14.22 -11.20 -5.04
N VAL A 67 14.74 -12.42 -5.07
CA VAL A 67 13.89 -13.62 -5.24
C VAL A 67 12.79 -13.67 -4.18
N LYS A 68 13.11 -13.34 -2.93
CA LYS A 68 12.14 -13.32 -1.84
C LYS A 68 11.05 -12.26 -1.98
N ALA A 69 11.38 -11.14 -2.58
CA ALA A 69 10.45 -9.99 -2.70
C ALA A 69 9.78 -9.93 -4.06
N MET A 70 10.13 -10.80 -5.00
CA MET A 70 9.63 -10.75 -6.37
C MET A 70 8.11 -10.86 -6.45
N TRP A 71 7.49 -11.60 -5.54
CA TRP A 71 6.04 -11.75 -5.47
C TRP A 71 5.33 -10.41 -5.25
N LYS A 72 5.94 -9.53 -4.47
CA LYS A 72 5.39 -8.21 -4.16
C LYS A 72 5.49 -7.29 -5.36
N LEU A 73 6.62 -7.32 -6.06
CA LEU A 73 6.79 -6.59 -7.31
C LEU A 73 5.78 -7.06 -8.36
N ALA A 74 5.62 -8.37 -8.51
CA ALA A 74 4.65 -8.95 -9.44
C ALA A 74 3.22 -8.53 -9.09
N TRP A 75 2.88 -8.51 -7.82
CA TRP A 75 1.59 -8.03 -7.33
C TRP A 75 1.34 -6.57 -7.74
N PHE A 76 2.31 -5.70 -7.49
CA PHE A 76 2.26 -4.30 -7.89
C PHE A 76 2.03 -4.14 -9.39
N LEU A 77 2.83 -4.82 -10.21
CA LEU A 77 2.77 -4.71 -11.66
C LEU A 77 1.41 -5.18 -12.19
N ARG A 78 0.90 -6.27 -11.66
CA ARG A 78 -0.40 -6.80 -12.06
C ARG A 78 -1.54 -5.85 -11.73
N ASP A 79 -1.59 -5.35 -10.51
CA ASP A 79 -2.71 -4.54 -10.02
C ASP A 79 -2.67 -3.11 -10.55
N PHE A 80 -1.49 -2.61 -10.89
CA PHE A 80 -1.34 -1.31 -11.55
C PHE A 80 -1.48 -1.40 -13.07
N LEU A 81 -1.85 -2.56 -13.59
CA LEU A 81 -2.09 -2.80 -15.03
C LEU A 81 -0.86 -2.49 -15.88
N TYR A 82 0.30 -2.94 -15.43
CA TYR A 82 1.50 -2.90 -16.21
C TYR A 82 1.35 -3.75 -17.48
N ASP A 83 2.05 -3.41 -18.55
CA ASP A 83 1.96 -4.08 -19.84
C ASP A 83 2.15 -5.60 -19.70
N PRO A 84 1.12 -6.41 -19.98
CA PRO A 84 1.22 -7.86 -19.83
C PRO A 84 2.25 -8.51 -20.75
N GLU A 85 2.54 -7.93 -21.91
CA GLU A 85 3.57 -8.45 -22.80
C GLU A 85 4.96 -8.34 -22.21
N LEU A 86 5.30 -7.18 -21.67
CA LEU A 86 6.57 -6.98 -20.98
C LEU A 86 6.67 -7.87 -19.74
N LEU A 87 5.58 -8.01 -19.02
CA LEU A 87 5.54 -8.86 -17.83
C LEU A 87 5.77 -10.34 -18.18
N SER A 88 5.18 -10.82 -19.28
CA SER A 88 5.38 -12.18 -19.75
C SER A 88 6.82 -12.47 -20.21
N GLN A 89 7.53 -11.43 -20.62
CA GLN A 89 8.94 -11.50 -21.01
C GLN A 89 9.89 -11.27 -19.84
N ASN A 90 9.39 -11.13 -18.63
CA ASN A 90 10.15 -10.79 -17.42
C ASN A 90 10.90 -9.47 -17.56
N GLU A 91 10.32 -8.51 -18.28
CA GLU A 91 10.91 -7.20 -18.51
C GLU A 91 10.15 -6.11 -17.74
N VAL A 92 10.90 -5.20 -17.13
CA VAL A 92 10.35 -4.00 -16.52
C VAL A 92 11.03 -2.78 -17.13
N ASP A 93 10.22 -1.95 -17.76
CA ASP A 93 10.66 -0.67 -18.30
C ASP A 93 10.24 0.45 -17.37
N GLU A 94 11.19 1.21 -16.88
CA GLU A 94 10.94 2.34 -15.96
C GLU A 94 10.00 3.38 -16.58
N ARG A 95 10.07 3.57 -17.88
CA ARG A 95 9.19 4.50 -18.61
C ARG A 95 7.76 4.02 -18.63
N ALA A 96 7.56 2.71 -18.73
CA ALA A 96 6.22 2.12 -18.72
C ALA A 96 5.58 2.13 -17.33
N LEU A 97 6.37 2.29 -16.29
CA LEU A 97 5.85 2.41 -14.92
C LEU A 97 5.25 3.79 -14.64
N ARG A 98 5.72 4.82 -15.30
CA ARG A 98 5.21 6.19 -15.10
C ARG A 98 3.77 6.30 -15.58
N GLY A 99 2.95 6.94 -14.77
CA GLY A 99 1.54 7.17 -15.09
C GLY A 99 0.62 6.02 -14.70
N LEU A 100 1.15 4.89 -14.25
CA LEU A 100 0.31 3.80 -13.74
C LEU A 100 -0.44 4.25 -12.48
N VAL A 101 -1.70 3.86 -12.39
CA VAL A 101 -2.59 4.23 -11.28
C VAL A 101 -3.09 2.98 -10.59
N GLY A 102 -3.11 3.00 -9.27
CA GLY A 102 -3.60 1.89 -8.49
C GLY A 102 -3.76 2.27 -7.03
N VAL A 103 -4.21 1.32 -6.24
CA VAL A 103 -4.40 1.49 -4.80
C VAL A 103 -3.21 0.89 -4.07
N VAL A 104 -2.71 1.62 -3.08
CA VAL A 104 -1.64 1.12 -2.19
C VAL A 104 -2.11 1.16 -0.74
N LYS A 105 -1.68 0.17 0.01
CA LYS A 105 -1.79 0.16 1.47
C LYS A 105 -0.44 0.56 2.04
N ILE A 106 -0.44 1.62 2.83
CA ILE A 106 0.76 2.21 3.40
C ILE A 106 0.79 1.97 4.91
N SER A 107 1.92 1.54 5.42
CA SER A 107 2.28 1.61 6.83
C SER A 107 3.62 2.32 6.96
N HIS A 108 3.99 2.65 8.19
CA HIS A 108 5.26 3.31 8.44
C HIS A 108 6.07 2.50 9.44
N THR A 109 7.37 2.42 9.18
CA THR A 109 8.36 1.90 10.12
C THR A 109 9.23 3.05 10.59
N VAL A 110 9.50 3.11 11.88
CA VAL A 110 10.40 4.12 12.45
C VAL A 110 11.77 3.49 12.63
N ILE A 111 12.78 4.06 11.96
CA ILE A 111 14.17 3.64 12.07
C ILE A 111 14.99 4.88 12.43
N ASN A 112 15.66 4.86 13.58
CA ASN A 112 16.46 5.98 14.08
C ASN A 112 15.67 7.31 14.12
N GLY A 113 14.39 7.24 14.53
CA GLY A 113 13.53 8.42 14.60
C GLY A 113 12.94 8.88 13.28
N ILE A 114 13.26 8.23 12.17
CA ILE A 114 12.76 8.56 10.84
C ILE A 114 11.63 7.62 10.46
N ARG A 115 10.49 8.17 10.07
CA ARG A 115 9.36 7.40 9.56
C ARG A 115 9.57 7.09 8.08
N LEU A 116 9.59 5.80 7.76
CA LEU A 116 9.74 5.33 6.38
C LEU A 116 8.45 4.65 5.94
N PRO A 117 7.88 5.05 4.79
CA PRO A 117 6.67 4.41 4.29
C PRO A 117 6.97 3.04 3.70
N ASN A 118 6.10 2.08 4.00
CA ASN A 118 6.13 0.73 3.44
C ASN A 118 4.92 0.54 2.54
N LEU A 119 5.15 -0.07 1.40
CA LEU A 119 4.07 -0.50 0.52
C LEU A 119 3.67 -1.91 0.94
N ASP A 120 2.58 -2.04 1.69
CA ASP A 120 2.17 -3.32 2.27
C ASP A 120 1.26 -4.12 1.35
N GLY A 121 0.54 -3.46 0.47
CA GLY A 121 -0.37 -4.12 -0.42
C GLY A 121 -0.80 -3.24 -1.58
N PHE A 122 -1.39 -3.87 -2.59
CA PHE A 122 -1.81 -3.22 -3.82
C PHE A 122 -3.19 -3.71 -4.24
N ALA A 123 -3.91 -2.89 -4.98
CA ALA A 123 -5.16 -3.24 -5.61
C ALA A 123 -5.34 -2.42 -6.89
N PRO A 124 -6.15 -2.91 -7.84
CA PRO A 124 -6.45 -2.12 -9.03
C PRO A 124 -7.17 -0.82 -8.69
N ALA A 125 -6.94 0.22 -9.49
CA ALA A 125 -7.62 1.50 -9.32
C ALA A 125 -9.14 1.37 -9.34
N SER A 126 -9.67 0.42 -10.11
CA SER A 126 -11.11 0.14 -10.18
C SER A 126 -11.70 -0.30 -8.85
N LYS A 127 -10.90 -0.77 -7.91
CA LYS A 127 -11.34 -1.19 -6.59
C LYS A 127 -11.36 -0.06 -5.57
N TRP A 128 -10.90 1.12 -5.93
CA TRP A 128 -10.76 2.21 -4.99
C TRP A 128 -12.07 2.57 -4.28
N GLN A 129 -13.15 2.72 -5.04
CA GLN A 129 -14.43 3.11 -4.44
C GLN A 129 -14.95 2.06 -3.45
N GLU A 130 -14.80 0.81 -3.79
CA GLU A 130 -15.20 -0.30 -2.91
C GLU A 130 -14.35 -0.33 -1.63
N LEU A 131 -13.03 -0.21 -1.76
CA LEU A 131 -12.10 -0.28 -0.64
C LEU A 131 -12.20 0.93 0.27
N SER A 132 -12.38 2.13 -0.30
CA SER A 132 -12.48 3.37 0.47
C SER A 132 -13.84 3.55 1.14
N ALA A 133 -14.89 2.97 0.57
CA ALA A 133 -16.24 3.06 1.11
C ALA A 133 -16.50 2.08 2.25
N THR A 134 -15.70 1.02 2.37
CA THR A 134 -15.89 0.01 3.39
C THR A 134 -15.37 0.53 4.74
N PRO A 135 -16.25 0.84 5.70
CA PRO A 135 -15.78 1.24 7.02
C PRO A 135 -15.12 0.04 7.68
N ALA A 136 -13.90 0.25 8.15
CA ALA A 136 -13.10 -0.82 8.74
C ALA A 136 -13.65 -1.33 10.08
N VAL A 137 -14.70 -0.73 10.60
CA VAL A 137 -15.09 -0.88 12.01
C VAL A 137 -16.21 -1.90 12.22
N SER A 138 -17.11 -2.07 11.26
CA SER A 138 -18.33 -2.84 11.50
C SER A 138 -18.24 -4.36 11.22
N PRO A 139 -17.60 -4.84 10.14
CA PRO A 139 -17.74 -6.24 9.77
C PRO A 139 -17.17 -7.27 10.74
N PRO A 140 -16.02 -7.06 11.41
CA PRO A 140 -15.47 -8.10 12.28
C PRO A 140 -16.31 -8.39 13.52
N ALA A 141 -16.95 -7.39 14.10
CA ALA A 141 -17.78 -7.56 15.28
C ALA A 141 -19.06 -8.31 14.96
N ASN A 142 -19.67 -8.04 13.83
CA ASN A 142 -20.91 -8.71 13.40
C ASN A 142 -20.66 -10.18 13.07
N ASP A 143 -19.57 -10.49 12.42
CA ASP A 143 -19.21 -11.86 12.09
C ASP A 143 -18.96 -12.70 13.35
N ALA A 144 -18.29 -12.13 14.33
CA ALA A 144 -18.04 -12.83 15.59
C ALA A 144 -19.34 -13.12 16.34
N THR A 145 -20.27 -12.19 16.36
CA THR A 145 -21.57 -12.38 16.99
C THR A 145 -22.39 -13.46 16.27
N ALA A 146 -22.42 -13.43 14.96
CA ALA A 146 -23.14 -14.43 14.18
C ALA A 146 -22.56 -15.84 14.36
N ARG A 147 -21.25 -15.95 14.47
CA ARG A 147 -20.60 -17.24 14.71
C ARG A 147 -20.94 -17.79 16.09
N ASN A 148 -21.01 -16.98 17.08
CA ASN A 148 -21.36 -17.39 18.42
C ASN A 148 -22.81 -17.84 18.52
N GLU A 149 -23.71 -17.16 17.85
CA GLU A 149 -25.11 -17.56 17.80
C GLU A 149 -25.28 -18.91 17.11
N ARG A 150 -24.59 -19.12 16.00
CA ARG A 150 -24.64 -20.41 15.29
C ARG A 150 -24.10 -21.57 16.15
N LYS A 151 -23.07 -21.32 16.92
CA LYS A 151 -22.55 -22.32 17.84
C LYS A 151 -23.56 -22.68 18.92
N ARG A 152 -24.26 -21.71 19.46
CA ARG A 152 -25.31 -21.92 20.47
C ARG A 152 -26.46 -22.72 19.90
N GLU A 153 -26.90 -22.40 18.71
CA GLU A 153 -27.97 -23.15 18.04
C GLU A 153 -27.59 -24.58 17.79
N LYS A 154 -26.34 -24.81 17.35
CA LYS A 154 -25.89 -26.19 17.09
C LYS A 154 -25.72 -27.03 18.34
N SER A 155 -25.45 -26.45 19.47
CA SER A 155 -25.30 -27.18 20.71
C SER A 155 -26.63 -27.50 21.38
N SER A 156 -27.63 -26.73 21.11
CA SER A 156 -28.95 -26.87 21.70
C SER A 156 -29.67 -28.20 21.34
N PRO A 157 -29.65 -28.67 20.09
CA PRO A 157 -30.36 -29.91 19.73
C PRO A 157 -29.78 -31.18 20.35
N LYS A 158 -28.52 -31.18 20.72
CA LYS A 158 -27.88 -32.39 21.26
C LYS A 158 -28.41 -32.80 22.64
N HIS A 159 -28.91 -31.89 23.41
CA HIS A 159 -29.45 -32.18 24.72
C HIS A 159 -30.84 -32.81 24.68
N ARG A 160 -31.55 -32.70 23.56
CA ARG A 160 -32.92 -33.24 23.45
C ARG A 160 -32.96 -34.68 23.00
N VAL A 161 -31.86 -35.22 22.54
CA VAL A 161 -31.82 -36.58 21.96
C VAL A 161 -31.62 -37.62 23.04
N VAL A 162 -31.30 -37.23 24.23
CA VAL A 162 -31.12 -38.17 25.33
C VAL A 162 -32.42 -38.26 26.13
N PRO A 163 -33.21 -39.29 25.98
CA PRO A 163 -34.36 -39.55 26.80
C PRO A 163 -33.99 -40.09 28.16
#